data_2b94e926a917a8f46756b9f00a6bd6d2
#
_entry.id   2b94e926a917a8f46756b9f00a6bd6d2
#
_cell.length_a   1.000
_cell.length_b   1.000
_cell.length_c   1.000
_cell.angle_alpha   90.00
_cell.angle_beta   90.00
_cell.angle_gamma   90.00
#
_symmetry.space_group_name_H-M   'P 1'
#
loop_
_entity.id
_entity.type
_entity.pdbx_description
1 polymer ?
#
loop_
_entity_poly.entity_id
_entity_poly.type
_entity_poly.pdbx_seq_one_letter_code
_entity_poly.pdbx_strand_id
1 'polypeptide(L)'
;MGLTKKAAYAVGMIRKHGLRGLAIKVMETKYEPIDHEYTKNWQNYMVTKEEWKVQRNTLFEHMPLVSVVVPLYETPECFLRELIEGMLGQSYENWELCLADGSPTDKIERFLAENYKEDARIRYRRLLENGGISENTNEAVAMAMGEYIGLLDHDDVLAANALYEVVRMLNAHPDAQVIYSDEDKIDAESGIHSRPHFKTDYNPELLMHYNYICHFLVVKKTMLEKVGDFNPCYDGAQDYELVLRLTEQTDAIYHIRKILYHWRIHSCLLYTSPSPRD
;
A
#
# COMPACT_ATOMS: atom_id res chain seq x y z
N MET A 1 -24.00 11.96 1.83
CA MET A 1 -24.57 11.90 0.45
C MET A 1 -26.02 12.38 0.50
N GLY A 2 -26.39 13.46 -0.23
CA GLY A 2 -27.77 14.04 -0.18
C GLY A 2 -28.82 13.05 -0.71
N LEU A 3 -30.07 13.17 -0.21
CA LEU A 3 -31.23 12.32 -0.56
C LEU A 3 -31.40 12.11 -2.08
N THR A 4 -31.14 13.14 -2.87
CA THR A 4 -31.23 13.12 -4.35
C THR A 4 -30.18 12.18 -5.00
N LYS A 5 -28.93 12.15 -4.49
CA LYS A 5 -27.87 11.25 -4.97
C LYS A 5 -28.16 9.78 -4.60
N LYS A 6 -28.70 9.54 -3.42
CA LYS A 6 -29.12 8.17 -3.01
C LYS A 6 -30.26 7.64 -3.87
N ALA A 7 -31.23 8.47 -4.21
CA ALA A 7 -32.35 8.09 -5.09
C ALA A 7 -31.85 7.81 -6.52
N ALA A 8 -30.97 8.63 -7.08
CA ALA A 8 -30.40 8.40 -8.41
C ALA A 8 -29.57 7.12 -8.46
N TYR A 9 -28.78 6.85 -7.42
CA TYR A 9 -28.03 5.58 -7.29
C TYR A 9 -28.97 4.36 -7.24
N ALA A 10 -30.02 4.40 -6.42
CA ALA A 10 -30.99 3.32 -6.33
C ALA A 10 -31.68 3.03 -7.66
N VAL A 11 -32.07 4.10 -8.41
CA VAL A 11 -32.67 3.96 -9.74
C VAL A 11 -31.68 3.35 -10.74
N GLY A 12 -30.41 3.75 -10.71
CA GLY A 12 -29.33 3.17 -11.53
C GLY A 12 -29.13 1.67 -11.24
N MET A 13 -29.09 1.30 -9.97
CA MET A 13 -28.98 -0.10 -9.54
C MET A 13 -30.18 -0.95 -9.97
N ILE A 14 -31.40 -0.43 -9.85
CA ILE A 14 -32.60 -1.13 -10.31
C ILE A 14 -32.57 -1.36 -11.83
N ARG A 15 -32.13 -0.37 -12.60
CA ARG A 15 -32.00 -0.48 -14.06
C ARG A 15 -30.96 -1.51 -14.48
N LYS A 16 -29.83 -1.61 -13.78
CA LYS A 16 -28.70 -2.49 -14.13
C LYS A 16 -28.86 -3.91 -13.58
N HIS A 17 -29.40 -4.07 -12.37
CA HIS A 17 -29.43 -5.35 -11.64
C HIS A 17 -30.80 -5.78 -11.11
N GLY A 18 -31.87 -5.04 -11.44
CA GLY A 18 -33.22 -5.27 -10.95
C GLY A 18 -33.41 -4.99 -9.46
N LEU A 19 -34.63 -5.14 -8.97
CA LEU A 19 -34.97 -4.95 -7.55
C LEU A 19 -34.21 -5.91 -6.62
N ARG A 20 -33.92 -7.14 -7.11
CA ARG A 20 -33.16 -8.13 -6.37
C ARG A 20 -31.71 -7.67 -6.13
N GLY A 21 -31.05 -7.09 -7.15
CA GLY A 21 -29.71 -6.55 -7.04
C GLY A 21 -29.63 -5.37 -6.04
N LEU A 22 -30.64 -4.48 -6.06
CA LEU A 22 -30.74 -3.41 -5.07
C LEU A 22 -30.93 -3.96 -3.65
N ALA A 23 -31.81 -4.97 -3.48
CA ALA A 23 -32.05 -5.60 -2.18
C ALA A 23 -30.77 -6.26 -1.61
N ILE A 24 -30.03 -6.98 -2.46
CA ILE A 24 -28.74 -7.59 -2.09
C ILE A 24 -27.77 -6.50 -1.65
N LYS A 25 -27.62 -5.40 -2.43
CA LYS A 25 -26.71 -4.30 -2.07
C LYS A 25 -27.08 -3.59 -0.77
N VAL A 26 -28.39 -3.42 -0.51
CA VAL A 26 -28.89 -2.88 0.76
C VAL A 26 -28.64 -3.85 1.93
N MET A 27 -28.75 -5.16 1.68
CA MET A 27 -28.40 -6.16 2.67
C MET A 27 -26.88 -6.17 2.95
N GLU A 28 -26.04 -6.18 1.93
CA GLU A 28 -24.59 -6.08 2.08
C GLU A 28 -24.19 -4.89 2.93
N THR A 29 -24.77 -3.70 2.68
CA THR A 29 -24.51 -2.49 3.49
C THR A 29 -25.02 -2.57 4.93
N LYS A 30 -25.94 -3.47 5.24
CA LYS A 30 -26.46 -3.68 6.59
C LYS A 30 -25.77 -4.82 7.35
N TYR A 31 -25.07 -5.71 6.65
CA TYR A 31 -24.47 -6.93 7.19
C TYR A 31 -22.93 -6.95 7.09
N GLU A 32 -22.27 -5.79 7.25
CA GLU A 32 -20.82 -5.74 7.48
C GLU A 32 -20.58 -5.38 8.98
N PRO A 33 -20.87 -6.27 9.94
CA PRO A 33 -20.74 -5.95 11.37
C PRO A 33 -19.28 -5.69 11.77
N ILE A 34 -18.31 -6.35 11.10
CA ILE A 34 -16.87 -6.16 11.35
C ILE A 34 -16.43 -4.77 10.88
N ASP A 35 -16.86 -4.32 9.69
CA ASP A 35 -16.51 -3.00 9.16
C ASP A 35 -17.08 -1.88 10.04
N HIS A 36 -18.31 -2.02 10.51
CA HIS A 36 -18.93 -0.99 11.38
C HIS A 36 -18.21 -0.86 12.74
N GLU A 37 -17.86 -1.97 13.37
CA GLU A 37 -17.16 -1.96 14.66
C GLU A 37 -15.73 -1.44 14.49
N TYR A 38 -15.04 -1.85 13.42
CA TYR A 38 -13.73 -1.33 13.07
C TYR A 38 -13.77 0.18 12.83
N THR A 39 -14.64 0.65 11.92
CA THR A 39 -14.77 2.08 11.57
C THR A 39 -15.03 2.95 12.80
N LYS A 40 -15.76 2.43 13.79
CA LYS A 40 -16.02 3.15 15.05
C LYS A 40 -14.80 3.22 15.96
N ASN A 41 -13.96 2.19 15.94
CA ASN A 41 -12.88 1.98 16.91
C ASN A 41 -11.49 1.83 16.26
N TRP A 42 -11.32 2.27 15.02
CA TRP A 42 -10.08 2.06 14.24
C TRP A 42 -8.81 2.55 14.95
N GLN A 43 -8.93 3.59 15.79
CA GLN A 43 -7.80 4.11 16.56
C GLN A 43 -7.15 3.07 17.48
N ASN A 44 -7.91 2.05 17.88
CA ASN A 44 -7.39 0.97 18.74
C ASN A 44 -6.41 0.05 18.00
N TYR A 45 -6.36 0.13 16.67
CA TYR A 45 -5.44 -0.64 15.81
C TYR A 45 -4.19 0.13 15.46
N MET A 46 -4.16 1.44 15.76
CA MET A 46 -3.01 2.29 15.49
C MET A 46 -2.01 2.24 16.65
N VAL A 47 -0.74 2.43 16.33
CA VAL A 47 0.31 2.55 17.34
C VAL A 47 0.06 3.77 18.24
N THR A 48 0.12 3.58 19.56
CA THR A 48 0.03 4.69 20.51
C THR A 48 1.31 5.52 20.55
N LYS A 49 1.23 6.76 21.03
CA LYS A 49 2.42 7.61 21.18
C LYS A 49 3.48 7.01 22.10
N GLU A 50 3.05 6.32 23.13
CA GLU A 50 3.89 5.63 24.12
C GLU A 50 4.61 4.44 23.47
N GLU A 51 3.89 3.59 22.75
CA GLU A 51 4.45 2.49 21.98
C GLU A 51 5.42 2.98 20.92
N TRP A 52 5.04 4.04 20.15
CA TRP A 52 5.90 4.65 19.15
C TRP A 52 7.25 5.10 19.74
N LYS A 53 7.24 5.73 20.92
CA LYS A 53 8.49 6.15 21.63
C LYS A 53 9.33 4.95 22.03
N VAL A 54 8.73 3.86 22.49
CA VAL A 54 9.43 2.63 22.84
C VAL A 54 10.05 2.03 21.58
N GLN A 55 9.28 1.94 20.50
CA GLN A 55 9.74 1.41 19.22
C GLN A 55 10.91 2.20 18.66
N ARG A 56 10.85 3.54 18.74
CA ARG A 56 11.90 4.45 18.27
C ARG A 56 13.25 4.22 18.96
N ASN A 57 13.23 3.77 20.20
CA ASN A 57 14.42 3.50 21.00
C ASN A 57 14.80 2.00 21.03
N THR A 58 14.08 1.15 20.30
CA THR A 58 14.37 -0.28 20.25
C THR A 58 15.58 -0.54 19.35
N LEU A 59 16.56 -1.24 19.89
CA LEU A 59 17.70 -1.74 19.13
C LEU A 59 17.46 -3.20 18.80
N PHE A 60 17.41 -3.52 17.53
CA PHE A 60 17.35 -4.88 17.04
C PHE A 60 18.77 -5.43 16.79
N GLU A 61 18.94 -6.74 16.82
CA GLU A 61 20.20 -7.39 16.45
C GLU A 61 20.50 -7.15 14.96
N HIS A 62 19.46 -7.28 14.11
CA HIS A 62 19.53 -6.99 12.69
C HIS A 62 18.71 -5.73 12.40
N MET A 63 19.35 -4.69 11.92
CA MET A 63 18.73 -3.40 11.56
C MET A 63 18.95 -3.08 10.08
N PRO A 64 18.27 -3.79 9.16
CA PRO A 64 18.46 -3.61 7.72
C PRO A 64 18.00 -2.23 7.25
N LEU A 65 18.63 -1.70 6.21
CA LEU A 65 18.05 -0.61 5.43
C LEU A 65 16.82 -1.15 4.68
N VAL A 66 15.68 -0.50 4.87
CA VAL A 66 14.44 -0.80 4.13
C VAL A 66 14.19 0.30 3.10
N SER A 67 14.17 -0.06 1.82
CA SER A 67 13.81 0.86 0.74
C SER A 67 12.31 0.80 0.50
N VAL A 68 11.61 1.91 0.65
CA VAL A 68 10.21 2.02 0.22
C VAL A 68 10.20 2.63 -1.18
N VAL A 69 9.64 1.90 -2.14
CA VAL A 69 9.63 2.30 -3.56
C VAL A 69 8.24 2.76 -3.97
N VAL A 70 8.18 3.88 -4.67
CA VAL A 70 6.92 4.55 -5.05
C VAL A 70 7.01 5.03 -6.50
N PRO A 71 6.20 4.47 -7.40
CA PRO A 71 6.02 5.04 -8.73
C PRO A 71 5.12 6.27 -8.65
N LEU A 72 5.55 7.40 -9.20
CA LEU A 72 4.78 8.65 -9.24
C LEU A 72 4.30 8.95 -10.66
N TYR A 73 3.05 9.40 -10.77
CA TYR A 73 2.50 9.95 -12.00
C TYR A 73 1.38 10.93 -11.69
N GLU A 74 1.61 12.22 -11.99
CA GLU A 74 0.67 13.32 -11.73
C GLU A 74 0.08 13.31 -10.30
N THR A 75 0.88 12.84 -9.33
CA THR A 75 0.49 12.71 -7.94
C THR A 75 0.06 14.05 -7.36
N PRO A 76 -1.13 14.17 -6.76
CA PRO A 76 -1.54 15.37 -6.06
C PRO A 76 -0.58 15.72 -4.93
N GLU A 77 -0.22 17.00 -4.81
CA GLU A 77 0.73 17.46 -3.78
C GLU A 77 0.31 17.07 -2.36
N CYS A 78 -0.98 17.10 -2.04
CA CYS A 78 -1.48 16.70 -0.73
C CYS A 78 -1.19 15.22 -0.42
N PHE A 79 -1.35 14.32 -1.38
CA PHE A 79 -1.06 12.90 -1.18
C PHE A 79 0.45 12.64 -1.07
N LEU A 80 1.24 13.28 -1.92
CA LEU A 80 2.70 13.17 -1.85
C LEU A 80 3.22 13.70 -0.50
N ARG A 81 2.68 14.78 0.01
CA ARG A 81 3.00 15.33 1.33
C ARG A 81 2.66 14.33 2.44
N GLU A 82 1.46 13.79 2.45
CA GLU A 82 1.03 12.82 3.46
C GLU A 82 1.87 11.53 3.41
N LEU A 83 2.19 11.04 2.23
CA LEU A 83 3.09 9.90 2.05
C LEU A 83 4.46 10.16 2.66
N ILE A 84 5.09 11.30 2.34
CA ILE A 84 6.42 11.66 2.85
C ILE A 84 6.38 11.89 4.36
N GLU A 85 5.40 12.63 4.88
CA GLU A 85 5.25 12.84 6.33
C GLU A 85 5.00 11.52 7.07
N GLY A 86 4.25 10.58 6.46
CA GLY A 86 4.07 9.21 6.96
C GLY A 86 5.39 8.45 7.05
N MET A 87 6.28 8.62 6.07
CA MET A 87 7.62 8.04 6.09
C MET A 87 8.52 8.70 7.15
N LEU A 88 8.51 10.02 7.24
CA LEU A 88 9.26 10.76 8.28
C LEU A 88 8.78 10.42 9.69
N GLY A 89 7.50 10.08 9.83
CA GLY A 89 6.86 9.65 11.07
C GLY A 89 7.10 8.20 11.47
N GLN A 90 7.82 7.40 10.67
CA GLN A 90 8.09 5.99 10.99
C GLN A 90 8.87 5.84 12.29
N SER A 91 8.48 4.88 13.14
CA SER A 91 9.19 4.57 14.38
C SER A 91 10.55 3.87 14.17
N TYR A 92 10.77 3.26 13.03
CA TYR A 92 12.07 2.73 12.59
C TYR A 92 12.74 3.74 11.66
N GLU A 93 14.04 4.06 11.89
CA GLU A 93 14.72 5.17 11.20
C GLU A 93 15.57 4.77 10.01
N ASN A 94 15.99 3.51 9.94
CA ASN A 94 16.92 3.06 8.89
C ASN A 94 16.16 2.66 7.61
N TRP A 95 15.63 3.68 6.93
CA TRP A 95 14.89 3.54 5.68
C TRP A 95 15.34 4.58 4.65
N GLU A 96 15.04 4.31 3.40
CA GLU A 96 15.07 5.26 2.31
C GLU A 96 13.74 5.22 1.54
N LEU A 97 13.36 6.34 0.93
CA LEU A 97 12.18 6.48 0.08
C LEU A 97 12.65 6.76 -1.35
N CYS A 98 12.36 5.82 -2.27
CA CYS A 98 12.76 5.89 -3.66
C CYS A 98 11.56 6.28 -4.53
N LEU A 99 11.56 7.50 -5.04
CA LEU A 99 10.48 8.10 -5.83
C LEU A 99 10.89 8.15 -7.30
N ALA A 100 10.21 7.41 -8.17
CA ALA A 100 10.41 7.45 -9.63
C ALA A 100 9.21 8.11 -10.30
N ASP A 101 9.43 9.28 -10.91
CA ASP A 101 8.39 10.17 -11.39
C ASP A 101 8.30 10.21 -12.91
N GLY A 102 7.26 9.62 -13.48
CA GLY A 102 6.91 9.66 -14.90
C GLY A 102 6.02 10.84 -15.29
N SER A 103 5.81 11.84 -14.42
CA SER A 103 4.93 12.98 -14.71
C SER A 103 5.48 13.85 -15.84
N PRO A 104 4.60 14.42 -16.68
CA PRO A 104 5.02 15.27 -17.80
C PRO A 104 5.57 16.64 -17.36
N THR A 105 5.32 17.05 -16.10
CA THR A 105 5.73 18.35 -15.55
C THR A 105 6.74 18.21 -14.42
N ASP A 106 7.44 19.27 -14.08
CA ASP A 106 8.40 19.35 -12.97
C ASP A 106 7.79 19.74 -11.62
N LYS A 107 6.46 19.63 -11.46
CA LYS A 107 5.77 20.04 -10.23
C LYS A 107 6.23 19.26 -9.01
N ILE A 108 6.34 17.94 -9.14
CA ILE A 108 6.80 17.05 -8.06
C ILE A 108 8.25 17.36 -7.69
N GLU A 109 9.13 17.51 -8.69
CA GLU A 109 10.53 17.87 -8.48
C GLU A 109 10.68 19.18 -7.70
N ARG A 110 9.95 20.23 -8.10
CA ARG A 110 9.95 21.52 -7.40
C ARG A 110 9.41 21.39 -5.98
N PHE A 111 8.30 20.70 -5.81
CA PHE A 111 7.72 20.45 -4.49
C PHE A 111 8.72 19.78 -3.54
N LEU A 112 9.42 18.75 -3.99
CA LEU A 112 10.44 18.05 -3.20
C LEU A 112 11.63 18.95 -2.89
N ALA A 113 12.12 19.70 -3.87
CA ALA A 113 13.24 20.62 -3.70
C ALA A 113 12.93 21.76 -2.70
N GLU A 114 11.70 22.22 -2.65
CA GLU A 114 11.26 23.28 -1.73
C GLU A 114 11.04 22.80 -0.29
N ASN A 115 10.56 21.55 -0.10
CA ASN A 115 10.09 21.10 1.20
C ASN A 115 10.97 20.02 1.86
N TYR A 116 11.68 19.18 1.08
CA TYR A 116 12.34 17.97 1.61
C TYR A 116 13.78 17.78 1.14
N LYS A 117 14.39 18.78 0.53
CA LYS A 117 15.75 18.75 -0.03
C LYS A 117 16.82 18.29 0.96
N GLU A 118 16.66 18.61 2.24
CA GLU A 118 17.66 18.35 3.26
C GLU A 118 17.63 16.90 3.80
N ASP A 119 16.59 16.13 3.51
CA ASP A 119 16.52 14.72 3.97
C ASP A 119 17.10 13.77 2.92
N ALA A 120 18.33 13.33 3.15
CA ALA A 120 19.07 12.45 2.24
C ALA A 120 18.43 11.05 2.08
N ARG A 121 17.46 10.68 2.92
CA ARG A 121 16.73 9.42 2.82
C ARG A 121 15.68 9.46 1.69
N ILE A 122 15.28 10.66 1.23
CA ILE A 122 14.32 10.84 0.14
C ILE A 122 15.11 10.94 -1.17
N ARG A 123 15.00 9.92 -1.98
CA ARG A 123 15.69 9.81 -3.26
C ARG A 123 14.67 9.95 -4.39
N TYR A 124 14.93 10.87 -5.30
CA TYR A 124 14.04 11.20 -6.38
C TYR A 124 14.71 11.04 -7.74
N ARG A 125 13.99 10.47 -8.69
CA ARG A 125 14.38 10.39 -10.10
C ARG A 125 13.21 10.78 -10.97
N ARG A 126 13.41 11.82 -11.79
CA ARG A 126 12.51 12.14 -12.87
C ARG A 126 12.81 11.25 -14.06
N LEU A 127 11.76 10.62 -14.61
CA LEU A 127 11.86 9.76 -15.78
C LEU A 127 11.71 10.62 -17.05
N LEU A 128 12.28 10.19 -18.14
CA LEU A 128 12.18 10.89 -19.43
C LEU A 128 10.77 10.81 -20.02
N GLU A 129 10.11 9.68 -19.77
CA GLU A 129 8.74 9.39 -20.20
C GLU A 129 8.05 8.49 -19.18
N ASN A 130 6.72 8.45 -19.20
CA ASN A 130 5.94 7.55 -18.38
C ASN A 130 5.90 6.15 -19.01
N GLY A 131 6.57 5.19 -18.39
CA GLY A 131 6.57 3.79 -18.84
C GLY A 131 5.37 2.97 -18.34
N GLY A 132 4.45 3.57 -17.59
CA GLY A 132 3.38 2.84 -16.89
C GLY A 132 3.79 2.42 -15.48
N ILE A 133 2.85 1.78 -14.77
CA ILE A 133 3.07 1.47 -13.35
C ILE A 133 4.24 0.50 -13.15
N SER A 134 4.35 -0.54 -13.96
CA SER A 134 5.42 -1.54 -13.84
C SER A 134 6.81 -0.93 -14.10
N GLU A 135 6.99 -0.21 -15.21
CA GLU A 135 8.29 0.37 -15.56
C GLU A 135 8.69 1.47 -14.55
N ASN A 136 7.76 2.34 -14.16
CA ASN A 136 8.04 3.36 -13.14
C ASN A 136 8.41 2.72 -11.78
N THR A 137 7.76 1.60 -11.40
CA THR A 137 8.13 0.84 -10.20
C THR A 137 9.52 0.23 -10.33
N ASN A 138 9.87 -0.34 -11.48
CA ASN A 138 11.20 -0.89 -11.74
C ASN A 138 12.29 0.18 -11.62
N GLU A 139 12.03 1.39 -12.11
CA GLU A 139 12.95 2.53 -11.95
C GLU A 139 13.12 2.93 -10.47
N ALA A 140 12.05 2.86 -9.66
CA ALA A 140 12.14 3.09 -8.23
C ALA A 140 12.93 1.97 -7.51
N VAL A 141 12.70 0.70 -7.90
CA VAL A 141 13.47 -0.47 -7.40
C VAL A 141 14.95 -0.36 -7.77
N ALA A 142 15.28 0.08 -8.98
CA ALA A 142 16.66 0.28 -9.43
C ALA A 142 17.41 1.35 -8.61
N MET A 143 16.72 2.27 -7.95
CA MET A 143 17.31 3.24 -7.03
C MET A 143 17.58 2.65 -5.65
N ALA A 144 16.87 1.60 -5.25
CA ALA A 144 16.88 1.07 -3.90
C ALA A 144 18.23 0.45 -3.52
N MET A 145 18.74 0.81 -2.33
CA MET A 145 19.98 0.28 -1.76
C MET A 145 19.74 -0.64 -0.57
N GLY A 146 18.50 -0.69 -0.06
CA GLY A 146 18.11 -1.48 1.09
C GLY A 146 18.17 -2.98 0.85
N GLU A 147 18.27 -3.72 1.94
CA GLU A 147 18.22 -5.19 1.93
C GLU A 147 16.80 -5.70 1.62
N TYR A 148 15.80 -4.92 2.01
CA TYR A 148 14.38 -5.23 1.79
C TYR A 148 13.71 -4.07 1.06
N ILE A 149 12.81 -4.42 0.15
CA ILE A 149 12.04 -3.49 -0.69
C ILE A 149 10.58 -3.55 -0.26
N GLY A 150 10.02 -2.43 0.18
CA GLY A 150 8.59 -2.26 0.47
C GLY A 150 7.89 -1.53 -0.68
N LEU A 151 6.76 -2.03 -1.11
CA LEU A 151 5.97 -1.43 -2.19
C LEU A 151 4.90 -0.50 -1.62
N LEU A 152 4.85 0.73 -2.10
CA LEU A 152 3.86 1.73 -1.65
C LEU A 152 3.34 2.51 -2.86
N ASP A 153 2.02 2.60 -2.97
CA ASP A 153 1.37 3.40 -4.00
C ASP A 153 1.40 4.90 -3.64
N HIS A 154 1.43 5.75 -4.66
CA HIS A 154 1.69 7.19 -4.50
C HIS A 154 0.56 7.98 -3.82
N ASP A 155 -0.61 7.41 -3.67
CA ASP A 155 -1.79 7.98 -3.04
C ASP A 155 -2.14 7.33 -1.68
N ASP A 156 -1.35 6.34 -1.24
CA ASP A 156 -1.56 5.58 -0.03
C ASP A 156 -0.65 6.02 1.13
N VAL A 157 -0.86 5.43 2.31
CA VAL A 157 -0.13 5.78 3.53
C VAL A 157 0.25 4.53 4.32
N LEU A 158 1.45 4.52 4.89
CA LEU A 158 1.88 3.50 5.85
C LEU A 158 1.54 3.91 7.30
N ALA A 159 1.17 2.94 8.13
CA ALA A 159 1.07 3.15 9.56
C ALA A 159 2.44 3.57 10.13
N ALA A 160 2.46 4.44 11.15
CA ALA A 160 3.69 5.02 11.71
C ALA A 160 4.67 4.00 12.29
N ASN A 161 4.27 2.75 12.46
CA ASN A 161 5.10 1.64 12.93
C ASN A 161 5.29 0.53 11.89
N ALA A 162 4.94 0.77 10.63
CA ALA A 162 4.99 -0.28 9.61
C ALA A 162 6.40 -0.87 9.46
N LEU A 163 7.41 -0.03 9.33
CA LEU A 163 8.79 -0.49 9.16
C LEU A 163 9.36 -1.13 10.43
N TYR A 164 8.95 -0.67 11.61
CA TYR A 164 9.32 -1.31 12.87
C TYR A 164 8.80 -2.75 12.94
N GLU A 165 7.53 -2.97 12.58
CA GLU A 165 6.92 -4.30 12.61
C GLU A 165 7.57 -5.23 11.56
N VAL A 166 7.92 -4.70 10.40
CA VAL A 166 8.70 -5.45 9.39
C VAL A 166 10.05 -5.89 9.99
N VAL A 167 10.83 -4.97 10.57
CA VAL A 167 12.15 -5.29 11.14
C VAL A 167 12.03 -6.23 12.34
N ARG A 168 10.98 -6.08 13.15
CA ARG A 168 10.67 -7.02 14.24
C ARG A 168 10.40 -8.44 13.70
N MET A 169 9.66 -8.55 12.60
CA MET A 169 9.41 -9.84 11.92
C MET A 169 10.71 -10.44 11.40
N LEU A 170 11.58 -9.63 10.77
CA LEU A 170 12.89 -10.07 10.27
C LEU A 170 13.82 -10.59 11.35
N ASN A 171 13.77 -9.99 12.55
CA ASN A 171 14.55 -10.47 13.68
C ASN A 171 13.98 -11.75 14.31
N ALA A 172 12.67 -11.98 14.21
CA ALA A 172 12.04 -13.21 14.62
C ALA A 172 12.23 -14.36 13.61
N HIS A 173 12.33 -14.00 12.32
CA HIS A 173 12.43 -14.92 11.18
C HIS A 173 13.54 -14.46 10.22
N PRO A 174 14.82 -14.74 10.51
CA PRO A 174 15.96 -14.29 9.69
C PRO A 174 15.98 -14.88 8.27
N ASP A 175 15.22 -15.94 8.04
CA ASP A 175 15.04 -16.60 6.75
C ASP A 175 13.99 -15.90 5.87
N ALA A 176 13.24 -14.92 6.37
CA ALA A 176 12.14 -14.28 5.66
C ALA A 176 12.58 -13.69 4.31
N GLN A 177 11.85 -14.08 3.26
CA GLN A 177 12.06 -13.59 1.89
C GLN A 177 10.93 -12.65 1.46
N VAL A 178 9.71 -12.93 1.94
CA VAL A 178 8.51 -12.14 1.64
C VAL A 178 7.75 -11.89 2.94
N ILE A 179 7.35 -10.66 3.17
CA ILE A 179 6.52 -10.26 4.32
C ILE A 179 5.33 -9.47 3.79
N TYR A 180 4.16 -9.69 4.37
CA TYR A 180 2.99 -8.88 4.10
C TYR A 180 2.21 -8.59 5.38
N SER A 181 1.36 -7.57 5.35
CA SER A 181 0.55 -7.16 6.50
C SER A 181 -0.94 -7.13 6.18
N ASP A 182 -1.75 -6.92 7.21
CA ASP A 182 -3.14 -6.48 7.04
C ASP A 182 -3.20 -5.05 6.52
N GLU A 183 -4.34 -4.68 5.96
CA GLU A 183 -4.60 -3.36 5.40
C GLU A 183 -6.01 -2.88 5.75
N ASP A 184 -6.27 -1.60 5.60
CA ASP A 184 -7.59 -1.01 5.64
C ASP A 184 -7.75 0.05 4.55
N LYS A 185 -8.87 0.75 4.57
CA LYS A 185 -9.14 1.86 3.65
C LYS A 185 -9.34 3.15 4.42
N ILE A 186 -8.67 4.21 3.97
CA ILE A 186 -8.80 5.56 4.50
C ILE A 186 -9.53 6.45 3.49
N ASP A 187 -10.58 7.13 3.95
CA ASP A 187 -11.31 8.10 3.13
C ASP A 187 -10.53 9.42 3.05
N ALA A 188 -10.23 9.88 1.84
CA ALA A 188 -9.38 11.05 1.59
C ALA A 188 -9.94 12.37 2.12
N GLU A 189 -11.26 12.50 2.29
CA GLU A 189 -11.89 13.74 2.74
C GLU A 189 -12.07 13.78 4.26
N SER A 190 -12.49 12.66 4.85
CA SER A 190 -12.81 12.58 6.28
C SER A 190 -11.69 12.02 7.15
N GLY A 191 -10.69 11.34 6.54
CA GLY A 191 -9.65 10.62 7.28
C GLY A 191 -10.17 9.42 8.08
N ILE A 192 -11.39 8.96 7.82
CA ILE A 192 -11.99 7.83 8.52
C ILE A 192 -11.48 6.52 7.93
N HIS A 193 -11.02 5.64 8.79
CA HIS A 193 -10.61 4.29 8.43
C HIS A 193 -11.80 3.33 8.42
N SER A 194 -11.83 2.43 7.44
CA SER A 194 -12.92 1.48 7.20
C SER A 194 -12.44 0.25 6.44
N ARG A 195 -13.30 -0.75 6.29
CA ARG A 195 -13.07 -1.94 5.46
C ARG A 195 -11.73 -2.62 5.73
N PRO A 196 -11.45 -3.04 6.98
CA PRO A 196 -10.22 -3.73 7.29
C PRO A 196 -10.17 -5.06 6.53
N HIS A 197 -9.00 -5.39 6.00
CA HIS A 197 -8.70 -6.69 5.43
C HIS A 197 -7.73 -7.41 6.36
N PHE A 198 -8.28 -8.18 7.30
CA PHE A 198 -7.53 -9.10 8.15
C PHE A 198 -7.23 -10.36 7.35
N LYS A 199 -5.97 -10.54 7.01
CA LYS A 199 -5.51 -11.60 6.12
C LYS A 199 -5.22 -12.89 6.89
N THR A 200 -5.15 -14.01 6.17
CA THR A 200 -4.66 -15.27 6.72
C THR A 200 -3.13 -15.31 6.63
N ASP A 201 -2.50 -16.19 7.40
CA ASP A 201 -1.13 -16.60 7.11
C ASP A 201 -1.06 -17.19 5.69
N TYR A 202 0.15 -17.30 5.15
CA TYR A 202 0.34 -17.71 3.75
C TYR A 202 -0.44 -19.00 3.43
N ASN A 203 -1.28 -18.90 2.44
CA ASN A 203 -2.12 -19.98 1.93
C ASN A 203 -2.07 -19.98 0.40
N PRO A 204 -1.31 -20.91 -0.21
CA PRO A 204 -1.14 -20.96 -1.65
C PRO A 204 -2.45 -21.25 -2.39
N GLU A 205 -3.36 -22.05 -1.83
CA GLU A 205 -4.64 -22.35 -2.46
C GLU A 205 -5.50 -21.07 -2.54
N LEU A 206 -5.54 -20.29 -1.47
CA LEU A 206 -6.29 -19.03 -1.47
C LEU A 206 -5.69 -18.01 -2.45
N LEU A 207 -4.35 -17.95 -2.52
CA LEU A 207 -3.64 -17.05 -3.45
C LEU A 207 -3.98 -17.36 -4.91
N MET A 208 -4.22 -18.61 -5.27
CA MET A 208 -4.65 -18.99 -6.63
C MET A 208 -6.04 -18.46 -7.00
N HIS A 209 -6.84 -18.02 -6.04
CA HIS A 209 -8.19 -17.49 -6.29
C HIS A 209 -8.23 -15.97 -6.39
N TYR A 210 -7.39 -15.27 -5.62
CA TYR A 210 -7.26 -13.80 -5.66
C TYR A 210 -6.01 -13.33 -4.90
N ASN A 211 -5.55 -12.13 -5.24
CA ASN A 211 -4.43 -11.49 -4.55
C ASN A 211 -4.87 -10.96 -3.18
N TYR A 212 -4.84 -11.84 -2.14
CA TYR A 212 -5.13 -11.40 -0.78
C TYR A 212 -3.92 -10.77 -0.09
N ILE A 213 -2.70 -11.03 -0.58
CA ILE A 213 -1.45 -10.49 -0.02
C ILE A 213 -1.38 -8.98 -0.23
N CYS A 214 -1.57 -8.51 -1.46
CA CYS A 214 -1.65 -7.12 -1.91
C CYS A 214 -0.69 -6.17 -1.17
N HIS A 215 -1.14 -5.42 -0.17
CA HIS A 215 -0.39 -4.44 0.60
C HIS A 215 -0.34 -4.82 2.10
N PHE A 216 0.63 -4.41 2.91
CA PHE A 216 1.92 -3.88 2.57
C PHE A 216 2.86 -5.04 2.23
N LEU A 217 3.35 -5.10 1.02
CA LEU A 217 4.27 -6.15 0.57
C LEU A 217 5.72 -5.68 0.74
N VAL A 218 6.52 -6.50 1.43
CA VAL A 218 7.97 -6.29 1.60
C VAL A 218 8.71 -7.54 1.15
N VAL A 219 9.69 -7.36 0.27
CA VAL A 219 10.43 -8.45 -0.36
C VAL A 219 11.92 -8.26 -0.14
N LYS A 220 12.64 -9.34 0.15
CA LYS A 220 14.10 -9.31 0.18
C LYS A 220 14.64 -8.96 -1.20
N LYS A 221 15.54 -7.98 -1.29
CA LYS A 221 16.05 -7.47 -2.57
C LYS A 221 16.61 -8.58 -3.46
N THR A 222 17.40 -9.51 -2.88
CA THR A 222 17.96 -10.64 -3.63
C THR A 222 16.90 -11.60 -4.17
N MET A 223 15.73 -11.69 -3.52
CA MET A 223 14.62 -12.48 -4.04
C MET A 223 13.96 -11.79 -5.22
N LEU A 224 13.77 -10.45 -5.14
CA LEU A 224 13.26 -9.67 -6.25
C LEU A 224 14.20 -9.75 -7.47
N GLU A 225 15.50 -9.62 -7.27
CA GLU A 225 16.52 -9.81 -8.32
C GLU A 225 16.46 -11.22 -8.95
N LYS A 226 16.16 -12.26 -8.15
CA LYS A 226 16.04 -13.63 -8.62
C LYS A 226 14.82 -13.86 -9.50
N VAL A 227 13.65 -13.30 -9.13
CA VAL A 227 12.41 -13.51 -9.90
C VAL A 227 12.29 -12.54 -11.07
N GLY A 228 13.05 -11.43 -11.05
CA GLY A 228 13.02 -10.39 -12.07
C GLY A 228 12.01 -9.28 -11.77
N ASP A 229 12.11 -8.23 -12.55
CA ASP A 229 11.35 -6.98 -12.39
C ASP A 229 9.84 -7.14 -12.62
N PHE A 230 9.07 -6.10 -12.32
CA PHE A 230 7.66 -6.02 -12.69
C PHE A 230 7.51 -6.10 -14.21
N ASN A 231 6.54 -6.87 -14.68
CA ASN A 231 6.33 -7.11 -16.11
C ASN A 231 5.18 -6.22 -16.64
N PRO A 232 5.49 -5.25 -17.53
CA PRO A 232 4.48 -4.33 -18.09
C PRO A 232 3.33 -4.99 -18.83
N CYS A 233 3.49 -6.23 -19.27
CA CYS A 233 2.40 -6.99 -19.91
C CYS A 233 1.25 -7.29 -18.94
N TYR A 234 1.46 -7.12 -17.63
CA TYR A 234 0.48 -7.36 -16.58
C TYR A 234 0.05 -6.08 -15.84
N ASP A 235 0.26 -4.89 -16.43
CA ASP A 235 -0.21 -3.64 -15.83
C ASP A 235 -1.69 -3.71 -15.45
N GLY A 236 -2.00 -3.37 -14.19
CA GLY A 236 -3.31 -3.56 -13.56
C GLY A 236 -3.46 -4.85 -12.76
N ALA A 237 -2.50 -5.81 -12.87
CA ALA A 237 -2.37 -7.00 -12.05
C ALA A 237 -0.89 -7.35 -11.79
N GLN A 238 0.01 -6.37 -11.97
CA GLN A 238 1.47 -6.52 -11.89
C GLN A 238 1.95 -6.96 -10.50
N ASP A 239 1.28 -6.51 -9.46
CA ASP A 239 1.51 -6.88 -8.07
C ASP A 239 1.17 -8.35 -7.81
N TYR A 240 0.03 -8.81 -8.32
CA TYR A 240 -0.39 -10.20 -8.20
C TYR A 240 0.53 -11.15 -8.98
N GLU A 241 0.90 -10.77 -10.18
CA GLU A 241 1.84 -11.53 -11.02
C GLU A 241 3.21 -11.68 -10.32
N LEU A 242 3.73 -10.58 -9.74
CA LEU A 242 4.96 -10.62 -8.94
C LEU A 242 4.83 -11.54 -7.72
N VAL A 243 3.74 -11.43 -6.96
CA VAL A 243 3.49 -12.28 -5.79
C VAL A 243 3.49 -13.76 -6.18
N LEU A 244 2.87 -14.14 -7.29
CA LEU A 244 2.87 -15.52 -7.76
C LEU A 244 4.30 -16.00 -8.07
N ARG A 245 5.11 -15.21 -8.78
CA ARG A 245 6.53 -15.57 -9.05
C ARG A 245 7.36 -15.68 -7.77
N LEU A 246 7.15 -14.80 -6.80
CA LEU A 246 7.83 -14.86 -5.51
C LEU A 246 7.48 -16.14 -4.75
N THR A 247 6.19 -16.47 -4.67
CA THR A 247 5.70 -17.62 -3.92
C THR A 247 6.05 -18.98 -4.55
N GLU A 248 6.37 -19.00 -5.84
CA GLU A 248 6.95 -20.18 -6.50
C GLU A 248 8.41 -20.44 -6.10
N GLN A 249 9.10 -19.45 -5.55
CA GLN A 249 10.54 -19.53 -5.28
C GLN A 249 10.88 -19.75 -3.80
N THR A 250 9.90 -19.56 -2.89
CA THR A 250 10.16 -19.66 -1.45
C THR A 250 8.88 -19.95 -0.66
N ASP A 251 9.04 -20.69 0.44
CA ASP A 251 8.02 -20.86 1.47
C ASP A 251 8.26 -19.93 2.68
N ALA A 252 9.36 -19.16 2.68
CA ALA A 252 9.71 -18.22 3.74
C ALA A 252 8.91 -16.91 3.61
N ILE A 253 7.59 -17.03 3.75
CA ILE A 253 6.59 -15.99 3.56
C ILE A 253 5.89 -15.77 4.89
N TYR A 254 5.97 -14.55 5.43
CA TYR A 254 5.50 -14.24 6.77
C TYR A 254 4.43 -13.15 6.78
N HIS A 255 3.40 -13.34 7.59
CA HIS A 255 2.29 -12.42 7.76
C HIS A 255 2.43 -11.63 9.05
N ILE A 256 2.39 -10.30 8.96
CA ILE A 256 2.25 -9.41 10.11
C ILE A 256 0.76 -9.13 10.33
N ARG A 257 0.18 -9.73 11.37
CA ARG A 257 -1.24 -9.59 11.72
C ARG A 257 -1.53 -8.23 12.38
N LYS A 258 -1.19 -7.16 11.66
CA LYS A 258 -1.44 -5.76 12.01
C LYS A 258 -1.77 -4.97 10.76
N ILE A 259 -2.67 -4.00 10.88
CA ILE A 259 -2.97 -3.06 9.81
C ILE A 259 -1.80 -2.07 9.74
N LEU A 260 -0.99 -2.21 8.68
CA LEU A 260 0.21 -1.39 8.46
C LEU A 260 0.14 -0.57 7.18
N TYR A 261 -0.90 -0.77 6.37
CA TYR A 261 -1.12 -0.11 5.10
C TYR A 261 -2.55 0.43 5.04
N HIS A 262 -2.67 1.69 4.58
CA HIS A 262 -3.94 2.40 4.49
C HIS A 262 -4.18 2.79 3.02
N TRP A 263 -5.03 2.02 2.36
CA TRP A 263 -5.42 2.26 0.97
C TRP A 263 -6.41 3.43 0.90
N ARG A 264 -6.01 4.50 0.20
CA ARG A 264 -6.82 5.71 0.11
C ARG A 264 -7.99 5.54 -0.86
N ILE A 265 -9.19 5.90 -0.41
CA ILE A 265 -10.38 5.98 -1.26
C ILE A 265 -10.60 7.46 -1.62
N HIS A 266 -10.54 7.77 -2.90
CA HIS A 266 -10.87 9.10 -3.41
C HIS A 266 -11.68 9.01 -4.71
N SER A 267 -12.36 10.10 -5.09
CA SER A 267 -13.29 10.12 -6.23
C SER A 267 -12.65 9.81 -7.59
N CYS A 268 -11.33 9.96 -7.70
CA CYS A 268 -10.59 9.69 -8.93
C CYS A 268 -10.40 8.18 -9.19
N LEU A 269 -10.27 7.35 -8.12
CA LEU A 269 -10.12 5.89 -8.24
C LEU A 269 -11.32 5.18 -8.90
N LEU A 270 -12.51 5.78 -8.82
CA LEU A 270 -13.72 5.18 -9.39
C LEU A 270 -13.77 5.22 -10.93
N TYR A 271 -12.82 5.88 -11.60
CA TYR A 271 -12.81 6.07 -13.05
C TYR A 271 -11.63 5.43 -13.78
N THR A 272 -10.59 4.95 -13.09
CA THR A 272 -9.32 4.58 -13.72
C THR A 272 -9.09 3.08 -13.90
N SER A 273 -9.93 2.21 -13.34
CA SER A 273 -9.86 0.77 -13.61
C SER A 273 -11.26 0.16 -13.60
N PRO A 274 -11.87 -0.13 -14.77
CA PRO A 274 -12.95 -1.10 -14.80
C PRO A 274 -12.35 -2.43 -14.33
N SER A 275 -12.75 -2.86 -13.14
CA SER A 275 -12.44 -4.22 -12.68
C SER A 275 -12.92 -5.22 -13.74
N PRO A 276 -12.15 -6.24 -14.11
CA PRO A 276 -12.61 -7.31 -14.98
C PRO A 276 -13.88 -8.02 -14.48
N ARG A 277 -14.34 -7.67 -13.28
CA ARG A 277 -15.56 -8.20 -12.65
C ARG A 277 -16.78 -7.27 -12.76
N ASP A 278 -16.61 -6.06 -13.30
CA ASP A 278 -17.69 -5.11 -13.61
C ASP A 278 -18.16 -5.25 -15.05
#